data_ea50c23808c38973fe8bdc9af1ac3a62
#
_entry.id   ea50c23808c38973fe8bdc9af1ac3a62
#
_cell.length_a   1.000
_cell.length_b   1.000
_cell.length_c   1.000
_cell.angle_alpha   90.00
_cell.angle_beta   90.00
_cell.angle_gamma   90.00
#
_symmetry.space_group_name_H-M   'P 1'
#
loop_
_entity.id
_entity.type
_entity.pdbx_description
1 polymer ?
#
loop_
_entity_poly.entity_id
_entity_poly.type
_entity_poly.pdbx_seq_one_letter_code
_entity_poly.pdbx_strand_id
1 'polypeptide(L)'
;MTKILWEPDPNTDSHFHKFKDEINQSFDKEFSSYSDVYKWSINNPADFWGKTLKFTDVIYSGNYQHVLNNDIISPNVKWFEGSKLNFAENLLRFKNHKPAIISMVENGSPRVITHNQLYKEVVKLSTALKKIGIKKGDRVAGFLPNIPESIVAMLATTSLGAIWSSCSPDFGEKSVTDRFSQIEPKIIFSANAYDYNGKRFNCLKKLNNILKTLPSIEKVVIIDFLKIKIDISDVPNSIDYDMLIDIKADSMEFEHFPFDHPLYILYTSGTT
;
A
#
# COMPACT_ATOMS: atom_id res chain seq x y z
N MET A 1 12.61 31.36 23.01
CA MET A 1 13.45 30.43 22.22
C MET A 1 12.84 29.07 22.33
N THR A 2 12.51 28.43 21.19
CA THR A 2 11.97 27.03 21.18
C THR A 2 13.11 26.10 21.56
N LYS A 3 12.93 25.29 22.59
CA LYS A 3 13.95 24.32 23.02
C LYS A 3 14.03 23.20 21.94
N ILE A 4 15.19 23.04 21.34
CA ILE A 4 15.46 21.91 20.46
C ILE A 4 15.52 20.65 21.33
N LEU A 5 14.69 19.65 21.00
CA LEU A 5 14.59 18.40 21.75
C LEU A 5 15.56 17.33 21.22
N TRP A 6 15.87 17.39 19.93
CA TRP A 6 16.80 16.48 19.28
C TRP A 6 17.37 17.14 18.02
N GLU A 7 18.63 16.88 17.73
CA GLU A 7 19.31 17.22 16.49
C GLU A 7 20.02 15.98 15.96
N PRO A 8 20.08 15.76 14.62
CA PRO A 8 20.86 14.66 14.06
C PRO A 8 22.35 14.90 14.31
N ASP A 9 23.08 13.83 14.60
CA ASP A 9 24.54 13.88 14.62
C ASP A 9 25.05 14.25 13.22
N PRO A 10 25.78 15.36 13.04
CA PRO A 10 26.29 15.80 11.74
C PRO A 10 27.27 14.79 11.10
N ASN A 11 27.85 13.89 11.89
CA ASN A 11 28.76 12.85 11.40
C ASN A 11 28.03 11.56 11.00
N THR A 12 26.71 11.48 11.15
CA THR A 12 25.94 10.29 10.76
C THR A 12 25.88 10.20 9.25
N ASP A 13 26.39 9.08 8.69
CA ASP A 13 26.22 8.74 7.27
C ASP A 13 24.77 8.37 6.96
N SER A 14 23.93 9.39 6.77
CA SER A 14 22.50 9.23 6.49
C SER A 14 22.23 9.23 4.99
N HIS A 15 21.11 8.59 4.59
CA HIS A 15 20.67 8.68 3.20
C HIS A 15 20.43 10.12 2.73
N PHE A 16 20.04 11.03 3.63
CA PHE A 16 19.90 12.43 3.30
C PHE A 16 21.25 13.08 2.94
N HIS A 17 22.31 12.81 3.72
CA HIS A 17 23.64 13.33 3.41
C HIS A 17 24.15 12.85 2.06
N LYS A 18 24.03 11.54 1.79
CA LYS A 18 24.38 10.96 0.47
C LYS A 18 23.62 11.62 -0.67
N PHE A 19 22.30 11.78 -0.50
CA PHE A 19 21.46 12.41 -1.50
C PHE A 19 21.82 13.87 -1.75
N LYS A 20 22.07 14.64 -0.67
CA LYS A 20 22.51 16.03 -0.75
C LYS A 20 23.85 16.15 -1.48
N ASP A 21 24.80 15.28 -1.17
CA ASP A 21 26.13 15.29 -1.79
C ASP A 21 26.05 14.91 -3.28
N GLU A 22 25.19 13.97 -3.64
CA GLU A 22 24.92 13.65 -5.04
C GLU A 22 24.20 14.78 -5.79
N ILE A 23 23.33 15.56 -5.15
CA ILE A 23 22.74 16.77 -5.74
C ILE A 23 23.84 17.81 -5.97
N ASN A 24 24.67 18.07 -4.96
CA ASN A 24 25.78 19.02 -5.08
C ASN A 24 26.67 18.67 -6.28
N GLN A 25 27.06 17.41 -6.41
CA GLN A 25 27.87 16.95 -7.52
C GLN A 25 27.17 17.04 -8.89
N SER A 26 25.88 16.69 -8.94
CA SER A 26 25.16 16.59 -10.23
C SER A 26 24.73 17.95 -10.79
N PHE A 27 24.53 18.93 -9.91
CA PHE A 27 23.96 20.25 -10.27
C PHE A 27 24.90 21.42 -9.92
N ASP A 28 26.16 21.14 -9.59
CA ASP A 28 27.17 22.16 -9.20
C ASP A 28 26.64 23.06 -8.10
N LYS A 29 26.26 22.47 -6.95
CA LYS A 29 25.72 23.13 -5.78
C LYS A 29 26.63 22.94 -4.56
N GLU A 30 26.47 23.81 -3.58
CA GLU A 30 27.17 23.76 -2.30
C GLU A 30 26.16 23.74 -1.13
N PHE A 31 25.15 22.91 -1.22
CA PHE A 31 24.16 22.79 -0.17
C PHE A 31 24.76 22.16 1.08
N SER A 32 24.57 22.79 2.21
CA SER A 32 25.08 22.34 3.52
C SER A 32 23.96 21.83 4.43
N SER A 33 22.72 22.28 4.23
CA SER A 33 21.60 22.02 5.11
C SER A 33 20.40 21.39 4.38
N TYR A 34 19.48 20.81 5.16
CA TYR A 34 18.16 20.39 4.67
C TYR A 34 17.39 21.56 4.04
N SER A 35 17.48 22.75 4.64
CA SER A 35 16.78 23.94 4.15
C SER A 35 17.22 24.34 2.73
N ASP A 36 18.51 24.16 2.40
CA ASP A 36 19.04 24.45 1.07
C ASP A 36 18.46 23.50 0.04
N VAL A 37 18.50 22.19 0.32
CA VAL A 37 17.92 21.14 -0.54
C VAL A 37 16.40 21.35 -0.70
N TYR A 38 15.69 21.66 0.39
CA TYR A 38 14.25 21.94 0.36
C TYR A 38 13.91 23.12 -0.54
N LYS A 39 14.59 24.26 -0.37
CA LYS A 39 14.37 25.46 -1.20
C LYS A 39 14.65 25.18 -2.68
N TRP A 40 15.72 24.43 -2.95
CA TRP A 40 16.04 24.03 -4.32
C TRP A 40 14.97 23.09 -4.89
N SER A 41 14.50 22.10 -4.14
CA SER A 41 13.53 21.11 -4.61
C SER A 41 12.19 21.71 -5.04
N ILE A 42 11.71 22.74 -4.34
CA ILE A 42 10.46 23.42 -4.68
C ILE A 42 10.60 24.36 -5.88
N ASN A 43 11.81 24.87 -6.14
CA ASN A 43 12.10 25.73 -7.27
C ASN A 43 12.56 24.97 -8.53
N ASN A 44 12.98 23.69 -8.38
CA ASN A 44 13.47 22.83 -9.45
C ASN A 44 12.86 21.42 -9.32
N PRO A 45 11.52 21.29 -9.38
CA PRO A 45 10.86 20.01 -9.11
C PRO A 45 11.24 18.92 -10.11
N ALA A 46 11.47 19.23 -11.37
CA ALA A 46 11.88 18.25 -12.38
C ALA A 46 13.26 17.64 -12.05
N ASP A 47 14.24 18.49 -11.71
CA ASP A 47 15.58 18.04 -11.35
C ASP A 47 15.58 17.23 -10.06
N PHE A 48 14.85 17.72 -9.04
CA PHE A 48 14.71 17.02 -7.77
C PHE A 48 14.09 15.62 -7.92
N TRP A 49 12.96 15.51 -8.60
CA TRP A 49 12.28 14.22 -8.76
C TRP A 49 13.00 13.30 -9.73
N GLY A 50 13.64 13.84 -10.78
CA GLY A 50 14.51 13.05 -11.65
C GLY A 50 15.71 12.48 -10.93
N LYS A 51 16.33 13.27 -10.03
CA LYS A 51 17.42 12.79 -9.17
C LYS A 51 16.93 11.77 -8.14
N THR A 52 15.76 12.02 -7.53
CA THR A 52 15.14 11.12 -6.56
C THR A 52 14.86 9.74 -7.18
N LEU A 53 14.29 9.69 -8.38
CA LEU A 53 14.00 8.43 -9.09
C LEU A 53 15.27 7.57 -9.24
N LYS A 54 16.39 8.21 -9.61
CA LYS A 54 17.68 7.53 -9.79
C LYS A 54 18.30 7.12 -8.46
N PHE A 55 18.35 8.04 -7.49
CA PHE A 55 18.95 7.79 -6.18
C PHE A 55 18.26 6.66 -5.41
N THR A 56 16.95 6.51 -5.58
CA THR A 56 16.18 5.46 -4.91
C THR A 56 16.09 4.15 -5.70
N ASP A 57 16.79 4.05 -6.83
CA ASP A 57 16.82 2.85 -7.69
C ASP A 57 15.42 2.34 -8.04
N VAL A 58 14.50 3.24 -8.42
CA VAL A 58 13.15 2.85 -8.83
C VAL A 58 13.20 1.95 -10.05
N ILE A 59 12.56 0.78 -9.98
CA ILE A 59 12.41 -0.16 -11.09
C ILE A 59 11.31 0.36 -12.01
N TYR A 60 11.65 0.64 -13.26
CA TYR A 60 10.70 1.08 -14.28
C TYR A 60 11.15 0.61 -15.67
N SER A 61 10.26 0.67 -16.66
CA SER A 61 10.54 0.40 -18.07
C SER A 61 10.08 1.57 -18.96
N GLY A 62 10.56 1.56 -20.21
CA GLY A 62 10.33 2.68 -21.14
C GLY A 62 11.26 3.85 -20.87
N ASN A 63 11.12 4.89 -21.66
CA ASN A 63 11.89 6.12 -21.55
C ASN A 63 10.95 7.30 -21.37
N TYR A 64 11.20 8.14 -20.38
CA TYR A 64 10.52 9.41 -20.26
C TYR A 64 11.33 10.52 -20.94
N GLN A 65 10.64 11.42 -21.63
CA GLN A 65 11.27 12.59 -22.26
C GLN A 65 11.43 13.73 -21.25
N HIS A 66 10.46 13.88 -20.36
CA HIS A 66 10.43 14.91 -19.33
C HIS A 66 9.99 14.28 -18.00
N VAL A 67 10.59 14.76 -16.91
CA VAL A 67 10.15 14.39 -15.54
C VAL A 67 8.78 14.98 -15.26
N LEU A 68 8.56 16.22 -15.71
CA LEU A 68 7.30 16.95 -15.64
C LEU A 68 6.99 17.54 -17.00
N ASN A 69 5.73 17.55 -17.41
CA ASN A 69 5.27 18.23 -18.62
C ASN A 69 4.92 19.70 -18.38
N ASN A 70 4.92 20.15 -17.14
CA ASN A 70 4.64 21.54 -16.73
C ASN A 70 5.33 21.81 -15.39
N ASP A 71 5.89 23.02 -15.23
CA ASP A 71 6.56 23.43 -13.98
C ASP A 71 5.58 23.67 -12.82
N ILE A 72 4.29 23.85 -13.11
CA ILE A 72 3.25 24.04 -12.10
C ILE A 72 2.67 22.66 -11.73
N ILE A 73 2.90 22.23 -10.48
CA ILE A 73 2.29 21.01 -9.96
C ILE A 73 0.78 21.22 -9.82
N SER A 74 0.01 20.47 -10.57
CA SER A 74 -1.45 20.49 -10.62
C SER A 74 -1.99 19.08 -10.82
N PRO A 75 -3.30 18.83 -10.64
CA PRO A 75 -3.89 17.52 -10.91
C PRO A 75 -3.70 17.01 -12.34
N ASN A 76 -3.42 17.91 -13.30
CA ASN A 76 -3.24 17.56 -14.71
C ASN A 76 -1.77 17.39 -15.10
N VAL A 77 -0.83 17.56 -14.16
CA VAL A 77 0.60 17.38 -14.46
C VAL A 77 0.89 15.92 -14.75
N LYS A 78 1.68 15.68 -15.80
CA LYS A 78 2.18 14.35 -16.15
C LYS A 78 3.59 14.18 -15.60
N TRP A 79 3.78 13.10 -14.84
CA TRP A 79 5.05 12.72 -14.27
C TRP A 79 5.69 11.60 -15.09
N PHE A 80 6.96 11.73 -15.43
CA PHE A 80 7.76 10.71 -16.12
C PHE A 80 7.02 10.08 -17.31
N GLU A 81 6.37 10.90 -18.13
CA GLU A 81 5.53 10.45 -19.23
C GLU A 81 6.31 9.58 -20.23
N GLY A 82 5.78 8.41 -20.54
CA GLY A 82 6.44 7.37 -21.34
C GLY A 82 7.09 6.26 -20.50
N SER A 83 7.37 6.48 -19.22
CA SER A 83 7.80 5.41 -18.33
C SER A 83 6.63 4.61 -17.76
N LYS A 84 6.91 3.36 -17.42
CA LYS A 84 5.96 2.44 -16.79
C LYS A 84 6.62 1.73 -15.62
N LEU A 85 5.88 1.45 -14.57
CA LEU A 85 6.38 0.75 -13.38
C LEU A 85 5.29 -0.08 -12.73
N ASN A 86 5.70 -0.93 -11.79
CA ASN A 86 4.79 -1.59 -10.87
C ASN A 86 5.14 -1.19 -9.45
N PHE A 87 4.19 -0.64 -8.72
CA PHE A 87 4.39 -0.19 -7.34
C PHE A 87 4.78 -1.34 -6.42
N ALA A 88 4.07 -2.47 -6.52
CA ALA A 88 4.33 -3.63 -5.68
C ALA A 88 5.72 -4.24 -5.96
N GLU A 89 6.18 -4.26 -7.21
CA GLU A 89 7.53 -4.71 -7.57
C GLU A 89 8.60 -3.91 -6.82
N ASN A 90 8.45 -2.59 -6.82
CA ASN A 90 9.40 -1.70 -6.13
C ASN A 90 9.45 -1.94 -4.62
N LEU A 91 8.31 -2.21 -3.97
CA LEU A 91 8.26 -2.53 -2.54
C LEU A 91 8.74 -3.95 -2.21
N LEU A 92 8.62 -4.88 -3.16
CA LEU A 92 8.98 -6.29 -3.00
C LEU A 92 10.37 -6.64 -3.55
N ARG A 93 11.14 -5.66 -4.01
CA ARG A 93 12.47 -5.88 -4.62
C ARG A 93 13.49 -6.51 -3.67
N PHE A 94 13.37 -6.26 -2.38
CA PHE A 94 14.27 -6.83 -1.38
C PHE A 94 13.80 -8.24 -1.02
N LYS A 95 14.63 -9.25 -1.34
CA LYS A 95 14.38 -10.66 -1.05
C LYS A 95 15.40 -11.16 -0.03
N ASN A 96 15.26 -10.75 1.22
CA ASN A 96 16.19 -11.07 2.29
C ASN A 96 15.45 -11.45 3.59
N HIS A 97 16.20 -11.81 4.62
CA HIS A 97 15.65 -12.22 5.92
C HIS A 97 15.49 -11.07 6.94
N LYS A 98 15.72 -9.81 6.53
CA LYS A 98 15.46 -8.67 7.40
C LYS A 98 13.97 -8.46 7.59
N PRO A 99 13.55 -7.93 8.73
CA PRO A 99 12.15 -7.57 8.97
C PRO A 99 11.63 -6.59 7.91
N ALA A 100 10.52 -6.95 7.27
CA ALA A 100 9.74 -6.06 6.41
C ALA A 100 8.55 -5.46 7.16
N ILE A 101 7.90 -6.27 8.00
CA ILE A 101 6.76 -5.86 8.82
C ILE A 101 6.98 -6.36 10.24
N ILE A 102 6.78 -5.47 11.21
CA ILE A 102 6.70 -5.81 12.64
C ILE A 102 5.30 -5.42 13.09
N SER A 103 4.46 -6.41 13.33
CA SER A 103 3.09 -6.21 13.78
C SER A 103 3.00 -6.38 15.29
N MET A 104 2.41 -5.40 15.94
CA MET A 104 2.16 -5.39 17.38
C MET A 104 0.65 -5.49 17.61
N VAL A 105 0.24 -6.36 18.50
CA VAL A 105 -1.15 -6.50 18.92
C VAL A 105 -1.27 -6.27 20.42
N GLU A 106 -2.45 -5.84 20.89
CA GLU A 106 -2.67 -5.40 22.25
C GLU A 106 -2.33 -6.50 23.28
N ASN A 107 -2.72 -7.74 23.00
CA ASN A 107 -2.61 -8.87 23.92
C ASN A 107 -1.78 -10.04 23.36
N GLY A 108 -0.79 -9.76 22.51
CA GLY A 108 -0.01 -10.82 21.88
C GLY A 108 1.47 -10.50 21.72
N SER A 109 2.23 -11.51 21.34
CA SER A 109 3.63 -11.33 20.96
C SER A 109 3.76 -10.64 19.59
N PRO A 110 4.81 -9.83 19.36
CA PRO A 110 5.08 -9.25 18.07
C PRO A 110 5.18 -10.34 16.98
N ARG A 111 4.52 -10.12 15.85
CA ARG A 111 4.69 -10.94 14.64
C ARG A 111 5.62 -10.23 13.68
N VAL A 112 6.73 -10.87 13.35
CA VAL A 112 7.73 -10.35 12.41
C VAL A 112 7.58 -11.11 11.08
N ILE A 113 7.44 -10.37 9.99
CA ILE A 113 7.44 -10.89 8.62
C ILE A 113 8.67 -10.36 7.91
N THR A 114 9.50 -11.24 7.40
CA THR A 114 10.69 -10.86 6.63
C THR A 114 10.31 -10.46 5.20
N HIS A 115 11.23 -9.77 4.49
CA HIS A 115 11.01 -9.43 3.07
C HIS A 115 10.75 -10.67 2.21
N ASN A 116 11.45 -11.78 2.46
CA ASN A 116 11.21 -13.05 1.75
C ASN A 116 9.81 -13.62 2.02
N GLN A 117 9.35 -13.57 3.27
CA GLN A 117 8.01 -14.05 3.62
C GLN A 117 6.94 -13.16 2.99
N LEU A 118 7.08 -11.83 3.10
CA LEU A 118 6.17 -10.87 2.47
C LEU A 118 6.05 -11.13 0.97
N TYR A 119 7.18 -11.27 0.26
CA TYR A 119 7.17 -11.59 -1.17
C TYR A 119 6.38 -12.86 -1.47
N LYS A 120 6.65 -13.97 -0.75
CA LYS A 120 5.97 -15.26 -0.96
C LYS A 120 4.47 -15.18 -0.70
N GLU A 121 4.04 -14.49 0.35
CA GLU A 121 2.62 -14.30 0.67
C GLU A 121 1.93 -13.47 -0.41
N VAL A 122 2.56 -12.39 -0.87
CA VAL A 122 2.02 -11.56 -1.96
C VAL A 122 1.93 -12.34 -3.28
N VAL A 123 2.93 -13.15 -3.63
CA VAL A 123 2.88 -14.01 -4.83
C VAL A 123 1.71 -14.97 -4.80
N LYS A 124 1.50 -15.65 -3.67
CA LYS A 124 0.37 -16.58 -3.51
C LYS A 124 -0.97 -15.85 -3.64
N LEU A 125 -1.15 -14.76 -2.90
CA LEU A 125 -2.40 -14.02 -2.93
C LEU A 125 -2.66 -13.36 -4.30
N SER A 126 -1.66 -12.77 -4.94
CA SER A 126 -1.76 -12.22 -6.29
C SER A 126 -2.21 -13.30 -7.30
N THR A 127 -1.60 -14.49 -7.22
CA THR A 127 -1.98 -15.63 -8.06
C THR A 127 -3.42 -16.06 -7.80
N ALA A 128 -3.85 -16.10 -6.54
CA ALA A 128 -5.21 -16.43 -6.16
C ALA A 128 -6.22 -15.39 -6.68
N LEU A 129 -5.93 -14.10 -6.48
CA LEU A 129 -6.77 -13.00 -6.97
C LEU A 129 -6.93 -13.04 -8.49
N LYS A 130 -5.83 -13.30 -9.22
CA LYS A 130 -5.89 -13.48 -10.68
C LYS A 130 -6.77 -14.67 -11.10
N LYS A 131 -6.68 -15.80 -10.39
CA LYS A 131 -7.52 -17.00 -10.65
C LYS A 131 -9.01 -16.74 -10.41
N ILE A 132 -9.37 -15.94 -9.41
CA ILE A 132 -10.77 -15.58 -9.14
C ILE A 132 -11.25 -14.36 -9.95
N GLY A 133 -10.47 -13.91 -10.93
CA GLY A 133 -10.89 -12.98 -11.97
C GLY A 133 -10.59 -11.51 -11.73
N ILE A 134 -9.73 -11.17 -10.77
CA ILE A 134 -9.25 -9.79 -10.59
C ILE A 134 -8.34 -9.37 -11.74
N LYS A 135 -8.60 -8.20 -12.29
CA LYS A 135 -7.91 -7.61 -13.44
C LYS A 135 -7.51 -6.17 -13.14
N LYS A 136 -6.65 -5.63 -14.00
CA LYS A 136 -6.29 -4.21 -14.04
C LYS A 136 -7.53 -3.31 -13.98
N GLY A 137 -7.51 -2.33 -13.07
CA GLY A 137 -8.59 -1.36 -12.86
C GLY A 137 -9.74 -1.86 -11.98
N ASP A 138 -9.81 -3.15 -11.63
CA ASP A 138 -10.78 -3.64 -10.65
C ASP A 138 -10.48 -3.04 -9.26
N ARG A 139 -11.52 -2.79 -8.46
CA ARG A 139 -11.35 -2.31 -7.09
C ARG A 139 -11.46 -3.47 -6.12
N VAL A 140 -10.52 -3.51 -5.19
CA VAL A 140 -10.48 -4.46 -4.09
C VAL A 140 -10.48 -3.68 -2.78
N ALA A 141 -11.38 -4.03 -1.87
CA ALA A 141 -11.57 -3.33 -0.61
C ALA A 141 -11.04 -4.13 0.58
N GLY A 142 -10.55 -3.41 1.60
CA GLY A 142 -10.22 -3.95 2.92
C GLY A 142 -11.10 -3.32 4.01
N PHE A 143 -11.82 -4.13 4.75
CA PHE A 143 -12.47 -3.77 6.00
C PHE A 143 -11.70 -4.47 7.13
N LEU A 144 -10.53 -3.92 7.42
CA LEU A 144 -9.47 -4.61 8.15
C LEU A 144 -8.87 -3.73 9.24
N PRO A 145 -8.51 -4.31 10.40
CA PRO A 145 -7.61 -3.65 11.33
C PRO A 145 -6.21 -3.53 10.72
N ASN A 146 -5.32 -2.83 11.41
CA ASN A 146 -3.93 -2.66 10.96
C ASN A 146 -3.11 -3.93 11.20
N ILE A 147 -3.26 -4.91 10.33
CA ILE A 147 -2.63 -6.23 10.37
C ILE A 147 -1.76 -6.49 9.14
N PRO A 148 -0.78 -7.41 9.20
CA PRO A 148 0.10 -7.71 8.07
C PRO A 148 -0.64 -8.11 6.79
N GLU A 149 -1.73 -8.85 6.93
CA GLU A 149 -2.55 -9.29 5.81
C GLU A 149 -3.16 -8.12 5.02
N SER A 150 -3.36 -6.95 5.66
CA SER A 150 -3.79 -5.71 4.97
C SER A 150 -2.73 -5.24 3.97
N ILE A 151 -1.45 -5.32 4.35
CA ILE A 151 -0.31 -4.97 3.47
C ILE A 151 -0.17 -6.01 2.35
N VAL A 152 -0.28 -7.30 2.69
CA VAL A 152 -0.22 -8.38 1.70
C VAL A 152 -1.34 -8.23 0.67
N ALA A 153 -2.59 -7.99 1.11
CA ALA A 153 -3.74 -7.79 0.23
C ALA A 153 -3.59 -6.55 -0.68
N MET A 154 -3.09 -5.45 -0.12
CA MET A 154 -2.80 -4.23 -0.87
C MET A 154 -1.73 -4.48 -1.95
N LEU A 155 -0.61 -5.10 -1.58
CA LEU A 155 0.48 -5.38 -2.53
C LEU A 155 0.06 -6.41 -3.60
N ALA A 156 -0.69 -7.44 -3.23
CA ALA A 156 -1.21 -8.41 -4.18
C ALA A 156 -2.20 -7.77 -5.18
N THR A 157 -3.06 -6.88 -4.69
CA THR A 157 -4.00 -6.13 -5.54
C THR A 157 -3.26 -5.21 -6.51
N THR A 158 -2.34 -4.40 -6.00
CA THR A 158 -1.62 -3.42 -6.82
C THR A 158 -0.61 -4.05 -7.77
N SER A 159 -0.09 -5.24 -7.47
CA SER A 159 0.76 -6.01 -8.39
C SER A 159 0.05 -6.38 -9.69
N LEU A 160 -1.27 -6.54 -9.66
CA LEU A 160 -2.13 -6.84 -10.81
C LEU A 160 -2.65 -5.58 -11.52
N GLY A 161 -2.26 -4.38 -11.10
CA GLY A 161 -2.82 -3.13 -11.59
C GLY A 161 -4.28 -2.91 -11.16
N ALA A 162 -4.77 -3.65 -10.20
CA ALA A 162 -6.04 -3.39 -9.52
C ALA A 162 -5.85 -2.31 -8.46
N ILE A 163 -6.95 -1.69 -8.04
CA ILE A 163 -6.97 -0.50 -7.20
C ILE A 163 -7.38 -0.90 -5.79
N TRP A 164 -6.58 -0.51 -4.79
CA TRP A 164 -6.85 -0.79 -3.38
C TRP A 164 -7.59 0.34 -2.70
N SER A 165 -8.54 0.00 -1.82
CA SER A 165 -9.12 0.93 -0.85
C SER A 165 -9.37 0.22 0.47
N SER A 166 -9.29 0.91 1.60
CA SER A 166 -9.54 0.29 2.90
C SER A 166 -10.20 1.22 3.91
N CYS A 167 -10.97 0.61 4.79
CA CYS A 167 -11.57 1.24 5.96
C CYS A 167 -11.24 0.43 7.21
N SER A 168 -11.04 1.13 8.35
CA SER A 168 -10.94 0.48 9.65
C SER A 168 -12.28 -0.16 10.05
N PRO A 169 -12.26 -1.31 10.73
CA PRO A 169 -13.49 -1.92 11.29
C PRO A 169 -14.12 -1.09 12.42
N ASP A 170 -13.43 -0.05 12.92
CA ASP A 170 -13.99 0.90 13.88
C ASP A 170 -15.05 1.81 13.27
N PHE A 171 -15.04 2.00 11.95
CA PHE A 171 -16.03 2.83 11.27
C PHE A 171 -17.44 2.24 11.38
N GLY A 172 -18.45 3.11 11.48
CA GLY A 172 -19.85 2.70 11.44
C GLY A 172 -20.24 2.11 10.09
N GLU A 173 -21.24 1.22 10.05
CA GLU A 173 -21.71 0.54 8.85
C GLU A 173 -22.03 1.53 7.72
N LYS A 174 -22.78 2.60 8.03
CA LYS A 174 -23.12 3.64 7.07
C LYS A 174 -21.86 4.28 6.46
N SER A 175 -20.87 4.62 7.29
CA SER A 175 -19.62 5.25 6.83
C SER A 175 -18.80 4.36 5.89
N VAL A 176 -18.79 3.05 6.12
CA VAL A 176 -18.13 2.07 5.23
C VAL A 176 -18.91 1.90 3.94
N THR A 177 -20.25 1.77 4.04
CA THR A 177 -21.15 1.66 2.87
C THR A 177 -21.04 2.89 1.97
N ASP A 178 -21.11 4.11 2.53
CA ASP A 178 -21.03 5.36 1.77
C ASP A 178 -19.70 5.48 0.99
N ARG A 179 -18.62 4.91 1.50
CA ARG A 179 -17.31 4.89 0.83
C ARG A 179 -17.23 3.82 -0.25
N PHE A 180 -17.54 2.59 0.10
CA PHE A 180 -17.36 1.48 -0.82
C PHE A 180 -18.41 1.45 -1.94
N SER A 181 -19.60 2.02 -1.74
CA SER A 181 -20.58 2.18 -2.82
C SER A 181 -20.10 3.12 -3.94
N GLN A 182 -19.22 4.08 -3.64
CA GLN A 182 -18.66 4.98 -4.65
C GLN A 182 -17.65 4.30 -5.57
N ILE A 183 -17.01 3.23 -5.11
CA ILE A 183 -15.92 2.57 -5.83
C ILE A 183 -16.31 1.19 -6.37
N GLU A 184 -17.44 0.64 -5.93
CA GLU A 184 -17.99 -0.65 -6.37
C GLU A 184 -16.92 -1.76 -6.38
N PRO A 185 -16.36 -2.16 -5.22
CA PRO A 185 -15.33 -3.16 -5.18
C PRO A 185 -15.87 -4.54 -5.54
N LYS A 186 -15.08 -5.35 -6.26
CA LYS A 186 -15.41 -6.74 -6.57
C LYS A 186 -15.12 -7.70 -5.42
N ILE A 187 -14.07 -7.41 -4.66
CA ILE A 187 -13.66 -8.23 -3.52
C ILE A 187 -13.54 -7.35 -2.29
N ILE A 188 -13.96 -7.90 -1.16
CA ILE A 188 -13.70 -7.33 0.15
C ILE A 188 -12.95 -8.32 1.04
N PHE A 189 -11.86 -7.87 1.66
CA PHE A 189 -11.17 -8.55 2.74
C PHE A 189 -11.70 -8.06 4.07
N SER A 190 -11.93 -8.97 5.02
CA SER A 190 -12.31 -8.62 6.40
C SER A 190 -11.61 -9.54 7.40
N ALA A 191 -11.34 -9.03 8.60
CA ALA A 191 -11.00 -9.90 9.72
C ALA A 191 -12.27 -10.53 10.32
N ASN A 192 -12.13 -11.70 10.94
CA ASN A 192 -13.21 -12.29 11.72
C ASN A 192 -13.54 -11.47 12.97
N ALA A 193 -12.52 -11.01 13.68
CA ALA A 193 -12.62 -10.18 14.88
C ALA A 193 -11.29 -9.47 15.14
N TYR A 194 -11.29 -8.49 16.05
CA TYR A 194 -10.09 -7.85 16.59
C TYR A 194 -10.29 -7.49 18.06
N ASP A 195 -9.19 -7.36 18.79
CA ASP A 195 -9.18 -6.89 20.17
C ASP A 195 -8.75 -5.42 20.20
N TYR A 196 -9.45 -4.59 20.98
CA TYR A 196 -9.13 -3.18 21.20
C TYR A 196 -9.60 -2.72 22.57
N ASN A 197 -8.71 -2.08 23.33
CA ASN A 197 -8.95 -1.58 24.68
C ASN A 197 -9.55 -2.65 25.61
N GLY A 198 -8.96 -3.85 25.60
CA GLY A 198 -9.38 -5.01 26.39
C GLY A 198 -10.72 -5.64 25.99
N LYS A 199 -11.31 -5.24 24.86
CA LYS A 199 -12.58 -5.76 24.36
C LYS A 199 -12.40 -6.42 23.01
N ARG A 200 -13.18 -7.50 22.79
CA ARG A 200 -13.26 -8.18 21.51
C ARG A 200 -14.40 -7.66 20.66
N PHE A 201 -14.11 -7.35 19.40
CA PHE A 201 -15.07 -6.87 18.42
C PHE A 201 -15.20 -7.90 17.29
N ASN A 202 -16.39 -8.46 17.13
CA ASN A 202 -16.72 -9.32 16.00
C ASN A 202 -17.01 -8.46 14.77
N CYS A 203 -16.27 -8.68 13.66
CA CYS A 203 -16.44 -7.93 12.42
C CYS A 203 -17.55 -8.49 11.53
N LEU A 204 -17.89 -9.79 11.64
CA LEU A 204 -18.75 -10.48 10.67
C LEU A 204 -20.18 -9.96 10.66
N LYS A 205 -20.75 -9.63 11.82
CA LYS A 205 -22.11 -9.07 11.89
C LYS A 205 -22.22 -7.74 11.14
N LYS A 206 -21.25 -6.85 11.37
CA LYS A 206 -21.18 -5.55 10.68
C LYS A 206 -20.92 -5.74 9.19
N LEU A 207 -20.02 -6.65 8.83
CA LEU A 207 -19.73 -7.01 7.44
C LEU A 207 -20.99 -7.49 6.72
N ASN A 208 -21.77 -8.40 7.30
CA ASN A 208 -23.00 -8.90 6.70
C ASN A 208 -24.03 -7.79 6.41
N ASN A 209 -24.12 -6.78 7.27
CA ASN A 209 -24.98 -5.63 7.01
C ASN A 209 -24.46 -4.77 5.85
N ILE A 210 -23.16 -4.54 5.79
CA ILE A 210 -22.50 -3.80 4.70
C ILE A 210 -22.70 -4.53 3.36
N LEU A 211 -22.53 -5.85 3.31
CA LEU A 211 -22.69 -6.65 2.09
C LEU A 211 -24.07 -6.54 1.46
N LYS A 212 -25.14 -6.38 2.26
CA LYS A 212 -26.51 -6.17 1.75
C LYS A 212 -26.64 -4.92 0.89
N THR A 213 -25.76 -3.96 1.08
CA THR A 213 -25.78 -2.64 0.39
C THR A 213 -24.73 -2.50 -0.70
N LEU A 214 -23.90 -3.52 -0.89
CA LEU A 214 -22.77 -3.53 -1.85
C LEU A 214 -22.91 -4.70 -2.83
N PRO A 215 -23.84 -4.63 -3.80
CA PRO A 215 -24.09 -5.73 -4.75
C PRO A 215 -22.93 -6.00 -5.71
N SER A 216 -21.95 -5.11 -5.80
CA SER A 216 -20.73 -5.29 -6.62
C SER A 216 -19.76 -6.34 -6.07
N ILE A 217 -19.89 -6.72 -4.79
CA ILE A 217 -18.99 -7.67 -4.16
C ILE A 217 -19.28 -9.10 -4.61
N GLU A 218 -18.37 -9.67 -5.36
CA GLU A 218 -18.44 -11.03 -5.89
C GLU A 218 -17.86 -12.06 -4.92
N LYS A 219 -16.84 -11.64 -4.11
CA LYS A 219 -16.16 -12.50 -3.13
C LYS A 219 -15.83 -11.76 -1.85
N VAL A 220 -15.92 -12.48 -0.75
CA VAL A 220 -15.57 -12.01 0.59
C VAL A 220 -14.45 -12.88 1.14
N VAL A 221 -13.30 -12.31 1.44
CA VAL A 221 -12.15 -13.03 2.00
C VAL A 221 -12.06 -12.76 3.49
N ILE A 222 -12.19 -13.79 4.31
CA ILE A 222 -12.16 -13.67 5.76
C ILE A 222 -10.81 -14.14 6.31
N ILE A 223 -10.16 -13.26 7.07
CA ILE A 223 -8.91 -13.52 7.76
C ILE A 223 -9.22 -13.91 9.19
N ASP A 224 -8.86 -15.14 9.60
CA ASP A 224 -8.96 -15.59 11.01
C ASP A 224 -7.82 -14.98 11.83
N PHE A 225 -7.89 -13.66 12.04
CA PHE A 225 -6.82 -12.90 12.69
C PHE A 225 -6.56 -13.32 14.14
N LEU A 226 -7.61 -13.58 14.91
CA LEU A 226 -7.47 -13.98 16.31
C LEU A 226 -7.27 -15.49 16.51
N LYS A 227 -7.25 -16.28 15.42
CA LYS A 227 -7.13 -17.75 15.44
C LYS A 227 -8.18 -18.44 16.34
N ILE A 228 -9.42 -17.95 16.29
CA ILE A 228 -10.56 -18.45 17.10
C ILE A 228 -11.57 -19.26 16.29
N LYS A 229 -11.29 -19.54 15.01
CA LYS A 229 -12.12 -20.36 14.11
C LYS A 229 -13.61 -19.99 14.15
N ILE A 230 -13.92 -18.73 13.89
CA ILE A 230 -15.31 -18.27 13.80
C ILE A 230 -15.94 -18.90 12.56
N ASP A 231 -17.17 -19.41 12.71
CA ASP A 231 -17.95 -19.87 11.56
C ASP A 231 -18.26 -18.71 10.61
N ILE A 232 -17.91 -18.88 9.34
CA ILE A 232 -18.11 -17.91 8.27
C ILE A 232 -19.23 -18.33 7.30
N SER A 233 -19.93 -19.45 7.56
CA SER A 233 -20.99 -19.98 6.69
C SER A 233 -22.13 -19.01 6.44
N ASP A 234 -22.42 -18.13 7.42
CA ASP A 234 -23.43 -17.07 7.31
C ASP A 234 -22.98 -15.85 6.50
N VAL A 235 -21.71 -15.78 6.09
CA VAL A 235 -21.20 -14.68 5.26
C VAL A 235 -21.30 -15.07 3.79
N PRO A 236 -22.13 -14.39 2.97
CA PRO A 236 -22.35 -14.78 1.59
C PRO A 236 -21.06 -14.67 0.76
N ASN A 237 -20.84 -15.64 -0.13
CA ASN A 237 -19.69 -15.71 -1.02
C ASN A 237 -18.32 -15.66 -0.32
N SER A 238 -18.27 -16.06 0.96
CA SER A 238 -17.05 -16.04 1.75
C SER A 238 -16.10 -17.18 1.40
N ILE A 239 -14.82 -16.89 1.55
CA ILE A 239 -13.73 -17.86 1.52
C ILE A 239 -12.75 -17.51 2.66
N ASP A 240 -12.24 -18.53 3.32
CA ASP A 240 -11.17 -18.38 4.29
C ASP A 240 -9.86 -17.96 3.59
N TYR A 241 -9.14 -17.02 4.21
CA TYR A 241 -7.90 -16.49 3.67
C TYR A 241 -6.82 -17.56 3.50
N ASP A 242 -6.64 -18.41 4.51
CA ASP A 242 -5.61 -19.46 4.47
C ASP A 242 -5.91 -20.48 3.36
N MET A 243 -7.22 -20.82 3.15
CA MET A 243 -7.64 -21.63 2.02
C MET A 243 -7.42 -20.96 0.66
N LEU A 244 -7.64 -19.65 0.58
CA LEU A 244 -7.44 -18.88 -0.65
C LEU A 244 -5.97 -18.87 -1.10
N ILE A 245 -5.04 -18.77 -0.15
CA ILE A 245 -3.61 -18.73 -0.42
C ILE A 245 -2.93 -20.11 -0.39
N ASP A 246 -3.67 -21.18 -0.16
CA ASP A 246 -3.15 -22.56 -0.25
C ASP A 246 -2.96 -22.98 -1.72
N ILE A 247 -2.06 -22.30 -2.39
CA ILE A 247 -1.70 -22.53 -3.78
C ILE A 247 -0.20 -22.59 -3.96
N LYS A 248 0.24 -23.38 -4.93
CA LYS A 248 1.65 -23.43 -5.34
C LYS A 248 1.93 -22.23 -6.26
N ALA A 249 2.70 -21.30 -5.78
CA ALA A 249 3.20 -20.15 -6.54
C ALA A 249 4.49 -19.64 -5.91
N ASP A 250 5.59 -19.65 -6.65
CA ASP A 250 6.92 -19.32 -6.15
C ASP A 250 7.44 -17.97 -6.69
N SER A 251 6.87 -17.52 -7.80
CA SER A 251 7.23 -16.24 -8.44
C SER A 251 6.03 -15.65 -9.16
N MET A 252 6.13 -14.36 -9.46
CA MET A 252 5.19 -13.66 -10.33
C MET A 252 5.96 -12.71 -11.27
N GLU A 253 5.36 -12.45 -12.41
CA GLU A 253 5.80 -11.40 -13.32
C GLU A 253 4.99 -10.14 -13.03
N PHE A 254 5.67 -9.00 -13.02
CA PHE A 254 5.05 -7.70 -12.81
C PHE A 254 4.75 -7.03 -14.14
N GLU A 255 3.48 -6.83 -14.42
CA GLU A 255 3.07 -5.94 -15.52
C GLU A 255 3.35 -4.49 -15.11
N HIS A 256 4.03 -3.74 -15.97
CA HIS A 256 4.29 -2.33 -15.75
C HIS A 256 3.17 -1.45 -16.31
N PHE A 257 2.71 -0.51 -15.52
CA PHE A 257 1.63 0.42 -15.83
C PHE A 257 2.17 1.84 -16.01
N PRO A 258 1.48 2.71 -16.78
CA PRO A 258 1.83 4.12 -16.85
C PRO A 258 1.96 4.75 -15.46
N PHE A 259 2.80 5.78 -15.36
CA PHE A 259 3.10 6.42 -14.06
C PHE A 259 1.86 7.00 -13.37
N ASP A 260 0.85 7.40 -14.13
CA ASP A 260 -0.44 7.92 -13.64
C ASP A 260 -1.52 6.83 -13.44
N HIS A 261 -1.14 5.54 -13.50
CA HIS A 261 -2.08 4.45 -13.24
C HIS A 261 -2.62 4.51 -11.81
N PRO A 262 -3.95 4.46 -11.59
CA PRO A 262 -4.53 4.50 -10.25
C PRO A 262 -4.03 3.36 -9.36
N LEU A 263 -3.62 3.70 -8.13
CA LEU A 263 -3.08 2.77 -7.14
C LEU A 263 -4.02 2.59 -5.94
N TYR A 264 -4.45 3.72 -5.38
CA TYR A 264 -5.30 3.78 -4.19
C TYR A 264 -6.51 4.68 -4.40
N ILE A 265 -7.60 4.33 -3.70
CA ILE A 265 -8.69 5.26 -3.44
C ILE A 265 -8.72 5.52 -1.94
N LEU A 266 -8.47 6.75 -1.55
CA LEU A 266 -8.43 7.19 -0.17
C LEU A 266 -9.54 8.22 0.07
N TYR A 267 -9.99 8.30 1.31
CA TYR A 267 -11.04 9.22 1.74
C TYR A 267 -10.48 10.23 2.72
N THR A 268 -10.87 11.48 2.58
CA THR A 268 -10.48 12.55 3.51
C THR A 268 -11.41 12.57 4.71
N SER A 269 -10.88 12.86 5.89
CA SER A 269 -11.70 13.11 7.09
C SER A 269 -12.45 14.43 6.90
N GLY A 270 -13.80 14.42 7.03
CA GLY A 270 -14.63 15.60 7.00
C GLY A 270 -15.22 15.98 5.63
N THR A 271 -15.05 15.17 4.59
CA THR A 271 -15.64 15.39 3.26
C THR A 271 -16.78 14.42 2.93
N THR A 272 -17.22 13.64 3.91
CA THR A 272 -18.36 12.69 3.79
C THR A 272 -19.44 13.03 4.79
#